data_fc92804d1397174c622ed3b0e9cbec1c
#
_entry.id   fc92804d1397174c622ed3b0e9cbec1c
#
_cell.length_a   1.000
_cell.length_b   1.000
_cell.length_c   1.000
_cell.angle_alpha   90.00
_cell.angle_beta   90.00
_cell.angle_gamma   90.00
#
_symmetry.space_group_name_H-M   'P 1'
#
loop_
_entity.id
_entity.type
_entity.pdbx_description
1 polymer ?
#
loop_
_entity_poly.entity_id
_entity_poly.type
_entity_poly.pdbx_seq_one_letter_code
_entity_poly.pdbx_strand_id
1 'polypeptide(L)'
;MKYTFRGSEITDFQRCPKRYNYGWIQNLEPKVQNEKLTLGSAIHKFLETWYMSRRFKEAIEEMRNYIDDVVMNSDMEQVVIDEMIELAQGICLNYHRTYGDDSNWTVLAVEKQFNVEFDDGTVYTGTIDLIVEDEDGHVWFVDHKTTISLDIYDKNSDMDRQISRYWWALEQLGYNVHGFIYNIVLKDVPVEPKVLKSGALSKDKSQKTTFELYMKAIEDNNLKVSDYEDFLQQLKDYPKEFFRRLKVERTPQECQ
;
A
#
# COMPACT_ATOMS: atom_id res chain seq x y z
N MET A 1 8.18 23.43 27.37
CA MET A 1 7.46 22.28 26.79
C MET A 1 8.12 22.03 25.44
N LYS A 2 8.70 20.83 25.22
CA LYS A 2 9.30 20.53 23.92
C LYS A 2 8.19 20.43 22.88
N TYR A 3 8.30 21.14 21.77
CA TYR A 3 7.35 21.04 20.68
C TYR A 3 7.69 19.81 19.84
N THR A 4 6.72 18.94 19.63
CA THR A 4 6.88 17.73 18.80
C THR A 4 6.00 17.87 17.56
N PHE A 5 6.54 17.58 16.39
CA PHE A 5 5.81 17.67 15.13
C PHE A 5 6.02 16.46 14.23
N ARG A 6 5.09 16.23 13.33
CA ARG A 6 5.09 15.12 12.36
C ARG A 6 5.20 15.63 10.92
N GLY A 7 5.68 14.80 10.02
CA GLY A 7 5.75 15.12 8.60
C GLY A 7 4.38 15.43 7.97
N SER A 8 3.34 14.72 8.38
CA SER A 8 1.95 14.96 7.98
C SER A 8 1.44 16.33 8.45
N GLU A 9 1.81 16.75 9.65
CA GLU A 9 1.49 18.06 10.22
C GLU A 9 2.06 19.20 9.35
N ILE A 10 3.34 19.09 8.97
CA ILE A 10 4.00 20.05 8.06
C ILE A 10 3.26 20.08 6.72
N THR A 11 2.93 18.92 6.18
CA THR A 11 2.24 18.81 4.89
C THR A 11 0.86 19.45 4.93
N ASP A 12 0.09 19.24 6.00
CA ASP A 12 -1.22 19.87 6.19
C ASP A 12 -1.11 21.39 6.33
N PHE A 13 -0.11 21.89 7.07
CA PHE A 13 0.14 23.32 7.18
C PHE A 13 0.48 23.97 5.83
N GLN A 14 1.39 23.36 5.08
CA GLN A 14 1.80 23.85 3.76
C GLN A 14 0.67 23.82 2.74
N ARG A 15 -0.18 22.79 2.80
CA ARG A 15 -1.32 22.63 1.90
C ARG A 15 -2.45 23.60 2.22
N CYS A 16 -2.80 23.76 3.50
CA CYS A 16 -3.88 24.63 3.96
C CYS A 16 -3.76 24.92 5.46
N PRO A 17 -3.29 26.13 5.87
CA PRO A 17 -3.16 26.51 7.27
C PRO A 17 -4.47 26.38 8.07
N LYS A 18 -5.63 26.55 7.41
CA LYS A 18 -6.93 26.38 8.06
C LYS A 18 -7.21 24.91 8.40
N ARG A 19 -6.86 23.98 7.52
CA ARG A 19 -6.95 22.53 7.77
C ARG A 19 -6.03 22.13 8.92
N TYR A 20 -4.79 22.63 8.92
CA TYR A 20 -3.84 22.47 10.01
C TYR A 20 -4.44 22.93 11.34
N ASN A 21 -5.00 24.15 11.37
CA ASN A 21 -5.60 24.67 12.59
C ASN A 21 -6.73 23.76 13.12
N TYR A 22 -7.62 23.27 12.26
CA TYR A 22 -8.70 22.39 12.67
C TYR A 22 -8.19 21.04 13.17
N GLY A 23 -7.37 20.35 12.38
CA GLY A 23 -6.92 18.98 12.70
C GLY A 23 -5.89 18.95 13.83
N TRP A 24 -4.87 19.83 13.79
CA TRP A 24 -3.70 19.73 14.67
C TRP A 24 -3.77 20.63 15.90
N ILE A 25 -4.36 21.82 15.78
CA ILE A 25 -4.46 22.76 16.91
C ILE A 25 -5.74 22.54 17.70
N GLN A 26 -6.88 22.36 17.01
CA GLN A 26 -8.19 22.18 17.64
C GLN A 26 -8.57 20.70 17.85
N ASN A 27 -7.78 19.75 17.34
CA ASN A 27 -8.02 18.30 17.39
C ASN A 27 -9.42 17.89 16.88
N LEU A 28 -9.89 18.55 15.81
CA LEU A 28 -11.18 18.22 15.22
C LEU A 28 -11.00 17.08 14.20
N GLU A 29 -11.81 16.06 14.37
CA GLU A 29 -11.87 14.92 13.45
C GLU A 29 -13.16 14.93 12.62
N PRO A 30 -13.14 14.44 11.37
CA PRO A 30 -14.35 14.26 10.59
C PRO A 30 -15.32 13.31 11.29
N LYS A 31 -16.60 13.68 11.36
CA LYS A 31 -17.64 12.81 11.94
C LYS A 31 -17.94 11.56 11.13
N VAL A 32 -17.70 11.62 9.83
CA VAL A 32 -17.98 10.51 8.90
C VAL A 32 -16.69 9.76 8.62
N GLN A 33 -16.70 8.46 8.91
CA GLN A 33 -15.61 7.56 8.53
C GLN A 33 -15.50 7.47 7.00
N ASN A 34 -14.28 7.50 6.48
CA ASN A 34 -14.03 7.40 5.06
C ASN A 34 -13.63 5.95 4.73
N GLU A 35 -14.52 5.21 4.08
CA GLU A 35 -14.32 3.82 3.66
C GLU A 35 -12.95 3.59 2.96
N LYS A 36 -12.58 4.53 2.07
CA LYS A 36 -11.31 4.41 1.34
C LYS A 36 -10.09 4.58 2.24
N LEU A 37 -10.19 5.40 3.28
CA LEU A 37 -9.12 5.55 4.27
C LEU A 37 -9.07 4.31 5.18
N THR A 38 -10.21 3.84 5.66
CA THR A 38 -10.32 2.63 6.47
C THR A 38 -9.74 1.41 5.74
N LEU A 39 -10.13 1.18 4.49
CA LEU A 39 -9.55 0.13 3.64
C LEU A 39 -8.02 0.27 3.51
N GLY A 40 -7.53 1.49 3.30
CA GLY A 40 -6.09 1.75 3.21
C GLY A 40 -5.36 1.36 4.49
N SER A 41 -5.85 1.80 5.64
CA SER A 41 -5.26 1.49 6.95
C SER A 41 -5.36 0.00 7.31
N ALA A 42 -6.45 -0.67 6.91
CA ALA A 42 -6.60 -2.12 7.08
C ALA A 42 -5.53 -2.90 6.30
N ILE A 43 -5.24 -2.48 5.05
CA ILE A 43 -4.16 -3.07 4.24
C ILE A 43 -2.79 -2.82 4.90
N HIS A 44 -2.53 -1.63 5.45
CA HIS A 44 -1.31 -1.36 6.21
C HIS A 44 -1.21 -2.27 7.44
N LYS A 45 -2.32 -2.50 8.17
CA LYS A 45 -2.34 -3.41 9.32
C LYS A 45 -2.03 -4.86 8.93
N PHE A 46 -2.54 -5.31 7.78
CA PHE A 46 -2.14 -6.59 7.21
C PHE A 46 -0.63 -6.64 6.94
N LEU A 47 -0.07 -5.64 6.25
CA LEU A 47 1.35 -5.60 5.87
C LEU A 47 2.26 -5.55 7.11
N GLU A 48 1.90 -4.72 8.10
CA GLU A 48 2.56 -4.68 9.40
C GLU A 48 2.68 -6.07 10.01
N THR A 49 1.54 -6.74 10.23
CA THR A 49 1.49 -8.07 10.86
C THR A 49 2.18 -9.13 10.01
N TRP A 50 2.02 -9.06 8.69
CA TRP A 50 2.67 -9.97 7.74
C TRP A 50 4.21 -9.88 7.84
N TYR A 51 4.77 -8.68 7.80
CA TYR A 51 6.22 -8.51 7.89
C TYR A 51 6.78 -8.79 9.28
N MET A 52 5.98 -8.63 10.34
CA MET A 52 6.38 -9.00 11.71
C MET A 52 6.40 -10.50 11.95
N SER A 53 5.36 -11.22 11.51
CA SER A 53 5.13 -12.62 11.94
C SER A 53 5.35 -13.65 10.83
N ARG A 54 5.25 -13.26 9.56
CA ARG A 54 5.20 -14.15 8.39
C ARG A 54 4.05 -15.18 8.46
N ARG A 55 3.02 -14.91 9.25
CA ARG A 55 1.85 -15.75 9.42
C ARG A 55 0.65 -15.13 8.73
N PHE A 56 0.36 -15.62 7.51
CA PHE A 56 -0.70 -15.05 6.67
C PHE A 56 -2.07 -15.00 7.36
N LYS A 57 -2.46 -16.08 8.06
CA LYS A 57 -3.76 -16.16 8.76
C LYS A 57 -3.88 -15.09 9.86
N GLU A 58 -2.80 -14.91 10.64
CA GLU A 58 -2.73 -13.89 11.70
C GLU A 58 -2.84 -12.49 11.11
N ALA A 59 -2.14 -12.21 10.01
CA ALA A 59 -2.20 -10.93 9.33
C ALA A 59 -3.61 -10.61 8.77
N ILE A 60 -4.31 -11.60 8.23
CA ILE A 60 -5.72 -11.46 7.80
C ILE A 60 -6.64 -11.19 8.98
N GLU A 61 -6.43 -11.88 10.11
CA GLU A 61 -7.24 -11.69 11.32
C GLU A 61 -7.05 -10.27 11.90
N GLU A 62 -5.81 -9.81 12.02
CA GLU A 62 -5.52 -8.45 12.48
C GLU A 62 -6.08 -7.36 11.57
N MET A 63 -6.04 -7.57 10.26
CA MET A 63 -6.68 -6.66 9.30
C MET A 63 -8.20 -6.57 9.52
N ARG A 64 -8.86 -7.72 9.77
CA ARG A 64 -10.31 -7.76 10.05
C ARG A 64 -10.63 -7.08 11.37
N ASN A 65 -9.92 -7.43 12.44
CA ASN A 65 -10.07 -6.81 13.75
C ASN A 65 -9.95 -5.29 13.66
N TYR A 66 -8.99 -4.78 12.88
CA TYR A 66 -8.85 -3.35 12.64
C TYR A 66 -10.10 -2.74 11.99
N ILE A 67 -10.69 -3.39 10.97
CA ILE A 67 -11.93 -2.89 10.34
C ILE A 67 -13.05 -2.90 11.36
N ASP A 68 -13.24 -3.99 12.08
CA ASP A 68 -14.31 -4.15 13.09
C ASP A 68 -14.20 -3.06 14.18
N ASP A 69 -13.00 -2.79 14.68
CA ASP A 69 -12.76 -1.74 15.69
C ASP A 69 -13.10 -0.35 15.17
N VAL A 70 -12.71 -0.03 13.93
CA VAL A 70 -12.96 1.28 13.33
C VAL A 70 -14.45 1.51 13.06
N VAL A 71 -15.16 0.45 12.63
CA VAL A 71 -16.59 0.58 12.26
C VAL A 71 -17.54 0.39 13.42
N MET A 72 -17.10 -0.13 14.57
CA MET A 72 -17.92 -0.44 15.74
C MET A 72 -18.78 0.76 16.19
N ASN A 73 -18.27 2.00 16.04
CA ASN A 73 -18.95 3.23 16.42
C ASN A 73 -19.28 4.11 15.21
N SER A 74 -19.34 3.56 14.03
CA SER A 74 -19.67 4.26 12.78
C SER A 74 -21.12 4.05 12.38
N ASP A 75 -21.69 4.98 11.61
CA ASP A 75 -23.01 4.84 10.99
C ASP A 75 -22.93 4.07 9.65
N MET A 76 -21.88 3.27 9.43
CA MET A 76 -21.65 2.53 8.19
C MET A 76 -22.62 1.34 8.10
N GLU A 77 -23.26 1.16 6.94
CA GLU A 77 -24.17 0.05 6.72
C GLU A 77 -23.39 -1.28 6.69
N GLN A 78 -23.98 -2.35 7.25
CA GLN A 78 -23.32 -3.66 7.34
C GLN A 78 -22.88 -4.20 5.97
N VAL A 79 -23.67 -3.99 4.92
CA VAL A 79 -23.33 -4.42 3.56
C VAL A 79 -22.04 -3.75 3.07
N VAL A 80 -21.81 -2.49 3.37
CA VAL A 80 -20.58 -1.76 2.99
C VAL A 80 -19.38 -2.28 3.77
N ILE A 81 -19.59 -2.63 5.04
CA ILE A 81 -18.54 -3.25 5.88
C ILE A 81 -18.14 -4.61 5.32
N ASP A 82 -19.11 -5.46 4.99
CA ASP A 82 -18.87 -6.79 4.44
C ASP A 82 -18.13 -6.71 3.10
N GLU A 83 -18.56 -5.83 2.18
CA GLU A 83 -17.88 -5.57 0.90
C GLU A 83 -16.42 -5.07 1.10
N MET A 84 -16.20 -4.20 2.08
CA MET A 84 -14.86 -3.70 2.40
C MET A 84 -13.95 -4.80 2.95
N ILE A 85 -14.47 -5.68 3.82
CA ILE A 85 -13.72 -6.82 4.36
C ILE A 85 -13.38 -7.79 3.23
N GLU A 86 -14.33 -8.11 2.35
CA GLU A 86 -14.11 -9.01 1.21
C GLU A 86 -13.05 -8.44 0.26
N LEU A 87 -13.15 -7.16 -0.08
CA LEU A 87 -12.16 -6.47 -0.91
C LEU A 87 -10.77 -6.46 -0.27
N ALA A 88 -10.67 -6.13 1.02
CA ALA A 88 -9.41 -6.12 1.75
C ALA A 88 -8.75 -7.51 1.75
N GLN A 89 -9.52 -8.56 2.03
CA GLN A 89 -9.04 -9.95 1.98
C GLN A 89 -8.56 -10.35 0.60
N GLY A 90 -9.32 -10.01 -0.43
CA GLY A 90 -8.93 -10.26 -1.83
C GLY A 90 -7.61 -9.59 -2.20
N ILE A 91 -7.43 -8.32 -1.81
CA ILE A 91 -6.18 -7.58 -2.02
C ILE A 91 -5.02 -8.26 -1.30
N CYS A 92 -5.17 -8.56 0.00
CA CYS A 92 -4.11 -9.19 0.81
C CYS A 92 -3.72 -10.57 0.29
N LEU A 93 -4.70 -11.38 -0.13
CA LEU A 93 -4.45 -12.69 -0.73
C LEU A 93 -3.66 -12.58 -2.04
N ASN A 94 -4.05 -11.65 -2.92
CA ASN A 94 -3.35 -11.44 -4.18
C ASN A 94 -1.95 -10.81 -3.97
N TYR A 95 -1.78 -9.95 -2.97
CA TYR A 95 -0.47 -9.44 -2.57
C TYR A 95 0.47 -10.58 -2.17
N HIS A 96 0.01 -11.46 -1.29
CA HIS A 96 0.79 -12.62 -0.87
C HIS A 96 1.10 -13.58 -2.03
N ARG A 97 0.16 -13.78 -2.96
CA ARG A 97 0.40 -14.59 -4.17
C ARG A 97 1.44 -13.98 -5.10
N THR A 98 1.49 -12.65 -5.17
CA THR A 98 2.40 -11.91 -6.05
C THR A 98 3.82 -11.89 -5.52
N TYR A 99 4.00 -11.65 -4.21
CA TYR A 99 5.32 -11.44 -3.62
C TYR A 99 5.80 -12.60 -2.75
N GLY A 100 4.92 -13.55 -2.42
CA GLY A 100 5.27 -14.70 -1.57
C GLY A 100 5.73 -14.26 -0.19
N ASP A 101 6.79 -14.89 0.28
CA ASP A 101 7.35 -14.61 1.62
C ASP A 101 8.36 -13.45 1.61
N ASP A 102 8.64 -12.85 0.45
CA ASP A 102 9.71 -11.86 0.31
C ASP A 102 11.02 -12.35 0.95
N SER A 103 11.39 -13.59 0.68
CA SER A 103 12.54 -14.27 1.32
C SER A 103 13.89 -13.62 0.97
N ASN A 104 13.92 -12.78 -0.08
CA ASN A 104 15.06 -11.96 -0.47
C ASN A 104 15.24 -10.71 0.41
N TRP A 105 14.35 -10.49 1.39
CA TRP A 105 14.41 -9.39 2.33
C TRP A 105 14.60 -9.88 3.76
N THR A 106 15.65 -9.41 4.41
CA THR A 106 15.80 -9.48 5.86
C THR A 106 15.09 -8.29 6.48
N VAL A 107 14.04 -8.52 7.27
CA VAL A 107 13.30 -7.47 7.95
C VAL A 107 14.11 -6.96 9.13
N LEU A 108 14.49 -5.68 9.12
CA LEU A 108 15.22 -5.02 10.19
C LEU A 108 14.29 -4.35 11.20
N ALA A 109 13.18 -3.75 10.71
CA ALA A 109 12.16 -3.17 11.57
C ALA A 109 10.82 -3.05 10.83
N VAL A 110 9.71 -3.11 11.58
CA VAL A 110 8.33 -2.86 11.12
C VAL A 110 7.75 -1.76 12.00
N GLU A 111 6.99 -0.83 11.41
CA GLU A 111 6.39 0.31 12.11
C GLU A 111 7.40 1.03 13.02
N LYS A 112 8.60 1.29 12.47
CA LYS A 112 9.69 1.88 13.23
C LYS A 112 9.38 3.31 13.60
N GLN A 113 9.03 3.54 14.86
CA GLN A 113 8.90 4.88 15.41
C GLN A 113 10.28 5.52 15.60
N PHE A 114 10.36 6.82 15.31
CA PHE A 114 11.57 7.61 15.53
C PHE A 114 11.24 8.96 16.18
N ASN A 115 12.23 9.47 16.91
CA ASN A 115 12.23 10.80 17.48
C ASN A 115 13.62 11.40 17.26
N VAL A 116 13.69 12.48 16.49
CA VAL A 116 14.94 13.21 16.25
C VAL A 116 14.82 14.60 16.87
N GLU A 117 15.69 14.90 17.85
CA GLU A 117 15.69 16.18 18.53
C GLU A 117 16.64 17.15 17.84
N PHE A 118 16.16 18.37 17.60
CA PHE A 118 16.94 19.50 17.07
C PHE A 118 17.61 20.29 18.20
N ASP A 119 18.61 21.12 17.86
CA ASP A 119 19.37 21.93 18.82
C ASP A 119 18.51 22.88 19.66
N ASP A 120 17.37 23.32 19.10
CA ASP A 120 16.40 24.18 19.80
C ASP A 120 15.45 23.41 20.74
N GLY A 121 15.63 22.08 20.81
CA GLY A 121 14.82 21.19 21.63
C GLY A 121 13.48 20.78 21.00
N THR A 122 13.20 21.18 19.76
CA THR A 122 12.06 20.61 19.02
C THR A 122 12.32 19.17 18.63
N VAL A 123 11.25 18.39 18.46
CA VAL A 123 11.35 16.95 18.14
C VAL A 123 10.58 16.66 16.88
N TYR A 124 11.26 16.12 15.87
CA TYR A 124 10.61 15.52 14.70
C TYR A 124 10.33 14.04 14.99
N THR A 125 9.06 13.66 14.86
CA THR A 125 8.63 12.27 15.08
C THR A 125 7.90 11.73 13.85
N GLY A 126 7.95 10.41 13.70
CA GLY A 126 7.22 9.70 12.65
C GLY A 126 7.35 8.20 12.82
N THR A 127 6.75 7.50 11.87
CA THR A 127 6.81 6.04 11.78
C THR A 127 7.18 5.67 10.37
N ILE A 128 8.09 4.72 10.22
CA ILE A 128 8.50 4.15 8.93
C ILE A 128 7.90 2.76 8.87
N ASP A 129 7.12 2.50 7.83
CA ASP A 129 6.31 1.29 7.72
C ASP A 129 7.17 0.03 7.79
N LEU A 130 8.32 0.00 7.04
CA LEU A 130 9.18 -1.17 7.00
C LEU A 130 10.63 -0.77 6.66
N ILE A 131 11.58 -1.43 7.31
CA ILE A 131 13.03 -1.33 6.99
C ILE A 131 13.52 -2.74 6.71
N VAL A 132 14.17 -2.92 5.56
CA VAL A 132 14.68 -4.21 5.11
C VAL A 132 16.12 -4.10 4.64
N GLU A 133 16.82 -5.23 4.68
CA GLU A 133 18.12 -5.42 4.03
C GLU A 133 17.93 -6.45 2.91
N ASP A 134 18.45 -6.15 1.73
CA ASP A 134 18.42 -7.07 0.59
C ASP A 134 19.60 -8.07 0.63
N GLU A 135 19.64 -8.98 -0.35
CA GLU A 135 20.69 -10.03 -0.44
C GLU A 135 22.10 -9.46 -0.65
N ASP A 136 22.21 -8.23 -1.14
CA ASP A 136 23.49 -7.53 -1.34
C ASP A 136 23.93 -6.75 -0.07
N GLY A 137 23.13 -6.77 0.99
CA GLY A 137 23.38 -6.05 2.24
C GLY A 137 22.99 -4.56 2.18
N HIS A 138 22.22 -4.15 1.20
CA HIS A 138 21.73 -2.78 1.09
C HIS A 138 20.49 -2.58 1.97
N VAL A 139 20.49 -1.50 2.76
CA VAL A 139 19.35 -1.14 3.61
C VAL A 139 18.37 -0.26 2.84
N TRP A 140 17.12 -0.69 2.77
CA TRP A 140 16.00 0.02 2.16
C TRP A 140 14.95 0.33 3.20
N PHE A 141 14.36 1.52 3.15
CA PHE A 141 13.09 1.72 3.82
C PHE A 141 11.95 1.65 2.82
N VAL A 142 10.85 1.07 3.26
CA VAL A 142 9.66 0.82 2.43
C VAL A 142 8.53 1.66 2.97
N ASP A 143 7.84 2.35 2.08
CA ASP A 143 6.64 3.11 2.39
C ASP A 143 5.47 2.47 1.62
N HIS A 144 4.50 1.96 2.34
CA HIS A 144 3.33 1.32 1.77
C HIS A 144 2.32 2.37 1.33
N LYS A 145 1.90 2.29 0.07
CA LYS A 145 0.90 3.21 -0.48
C LYS A 145 -0.29 2.44 -1.02
N THR A 146 -1.48 2.79 -0.58
CA THR A 146 -2.72 2.27 -1.16
C THR A 146 -3.35 3.31 -2.07
N THR A 147 -3.70 2.93 -3.30
CA THR A 147 -4.14 3.88 -4.34
C THR A 147 -5.26 3.30 -5.21
N ILE A 148 -5.93 4.16 -5.95
CA ILE A 148 -6.87 3.79 -7.02
C ILE A 148 -6.20 3.76 -8.40
N SER A 149 -4.93 4.22 -8.52
CA SER A 149 -4.16 4.20 -9.76
C SER A 149 -2.67 4.08 -9.43
N LEU A 150 -1.99 3.11 -10.03
CA LEU A 150 -0.56 2.87 -9.82
C LEU A 150 0.33 4.00 -10.37
N ASP A 151 -0.12 4.65 -11.45
CA ASP A 151 0.69 5.66 -12.17
C ASP A 151 0.83 7.00 -11.42
N ILE A 152 0.12 7.17 -10.30
CA ILE A 152 0.21 8.40 -9.49
C ILE A 152 1.62 8.60 -8.93
N TYR A 153 2.30 7.50 -8.63
CA TYR A 153 3.62 7.53 -7.99
C TYR A 153 4.79 7.57 -8.98
N ASP A 154 4.59 7.15 -10.24
CA ASP A 154 5.64 7.13 -11.26
C ASP A 154 6.20 8.53 -11.57
N LYS A 155 5.37 9.58 -11.43
CA LYS A 155 5.72 10.95 -11.83
C LYS A 155 6.28 11.82 -10.71
N ASN A 156 6.10 11.44 -9.45
CA ASN A 156 6.37 12.31 -8.30
C ASN A 156 7.35 11.71 -7.28
N SER A 157 7.87 10.50 -7.51
CA SER A 157 8.73 9.78 -6.57
C SER A 157 10.01 10.56 -6.24
N ASP A 158 10.59 11.24 -7.23
CA ASP A 158 11.86 11.96 -7.07
C ASP A 158 11.74 13.24 -6.25
N MET A 159 10.55 13.80 -6.14
CA MET A 159 10.29 15.09 -5.45
C MET A 159 9.52 14.91 -4.12
N ASP A 160 9.30 13.68 -3.67
CA ASP A 160 8.54 13.46 -2.43
C ASP A 160 9.35 13.87 -1.20
N ARG A 161 8.91 14.96 -0.55
CA ARG A 161 9.52 15.48 0.66
C ARG A 161 9.41 14.54 1.87
N GLN A 162 8.44 13.62 1.88
CA GLN A 162 8.31 12.62 2.92
C GLN A 162 9.53 11.70 2.91
N ILE A 163 9.95 11.27 1.72
CA ILE A 163 11.10 10.39 1.53
C ILE A 163 12.38 11.05 2.02
N SER A 164 12.64 12.32 1.65
CA SER A 164 13.83 13.05 2.11
C SER A 164 13.86 13.18 3.63
N ARG A 165 12.69 13.46 4.26
CA ARG A 165 12.59 13.55 5.72
C ARG A 165 12.83 12.21 6.42
N TYR A 166 12.32 11.10 5.86
CA TYR A 166 12.52 9.77 6.41
C TYR A 166 13.98 9.30 6.25
N TRP A 167 14.56 9.58 5.09
CA TRP A 167 15.99 9.32 4.85
C TRP A 167 16.86 9.99 5.91
N TRP A 168 16.71 11.32 6.06
CA TRP A 168 17.43 12.08 7.06
C TRP A 168 17.22 11.53 8.48
N ALA A 169 16.00 11.20 8.85
CA ALA A 169 15.70 10.64 10.18
C ALA A 169 16.42 9.29 10.41
N LEU A 170 16.44 8.42 9.39
CA LEU A 170 17.14 7.14 9.46
C LEU A 170 18.65 7.30 9.62
N GLU A 171 19.25 8.26 8.91
CA GLU A 171 20.67 8.59 9.08
C GLU A 171 20.97 9.06 10.52
N GLN A 172 20.11 9.89 11.12
CA GLN A 172 20.24 10.30 12.52
C GLN A 172 20.14 9.11 13.51
N LEU A 173 19.43 8.04 13.13
CA LEU A 173 19.33 6.80 13.89
C LEU A 173 20.48 5.82 13.61
N GLY A 174 21.41 6.17 12.73
CA GLY A 174 22.60 5.38 12.41
C GLY A 174 22.39 4.32 11.31
N TYR A 175 21.29 4.36 10.57
CA TYR A 175 21.10 3.51 9.40
C TYR A 175 21.90 4.06 8.21
N ASN A 176 22.61 3.18 7.52
CA ASN A 176 23.23 3.49 6.23
C ASN A 176 22.25 3.13 5.11
N VAL A 177 21.38 4.07 4.79
CA VAL A 177 20.29 3.87 3.82
C VAL A 177 20.82 3.90 2.39
N HIS A 178 20.49 2.88 1.60
CA HIS A 178 20.83 2.79 0.17
C HIS A 178 19.76 3.45 -0.71
N GLY A 179 18.49 3.31 -0.35
CA GLY A 179 17.38 3.84 -1.10
C GLY A 179 16.04 3.61 -0.42
N PHE A 180 14.98 3.91 -1.13
CA PHE A 180 13.64 3.62 -0.66
C PHE A 180 12.82 2.85 -1.70
N ILE A 181 11.76 2.22 -1.22
CA ILE A 181 10.83 1.46 -2.04
C ILE A 181 9.41 1.96 -1.76
N TYR A 182 8.74 2.48 -2.79
CA TYR A 182 7.29 2.56 -2.73
C TYR A 182 6.71 1.18 -2.98
N ASN A 183 6.03 0.63 -1.99
CA ASN A 183 5.24 -0.59 -2.13
C ASN A 183 3.78 -0.20 -2.37
N ILE A 184 3.40 -0.12 -3.64
CA ILE A 184 2.13 0.43 -4.10
C ILE A 184 1.12 -0.70 -4.25
N VAL A 185 -0.02 -0.57 -3.58
CA VAL A 185 -1.14 -1.51 -3.59
C VAL A 185 -2.37 -0.85 -4.20
N LEU A 186 -2.86 -1.40 -5.30
CA LEU A 186 -4.10 -0.94 -5.90
C LEU A 186 -5.29 -1.38 -5.02
N LYS A 187 -6.21 -0.46 -4.72
CA LYS A 187 -7.46 -0.77 -4.00
C LYS A 187 -8.47 -1.49 -4.90
N ASP A 188 -8.05 -2.61 -5.44
CA ASP A 188 -8.81 -3.41 -6.39
C ASP A 188 -8.29 -4.84 -6.44
N VAL A 189 -9.09 -5.73 -6.99
CA VAL A 189 -8.75 -7.15 -7.17
C VAL A 189 -8.95 -7.59 -8.61
N PRO A 190 -8.20 -8.62 -9.06
CA PRO A 190 -8.49 -9.27 -10.33
C PRO A 190 -9.89 -9.88 -10.32
N VAL A 191 -10.61 -9.76 -11.44
CA VAL A 191 -11.95 -10.31 -11.61
C VAL A 191 -12.00 -11.31 -12.75
N GLU A 192 -12.89 -12.28 -12.66
CA GLU A 192 -13.16 -13.20 -13.76
C GLU A 192 -13.68 -12.45 -15.00
N PRO A 193 -13.34 -12.92 -16.21
CA PRO A 193 -13.82 -12.30 -17.44
C PRO A 193 -15.34 -12.41 -17.56
N LYS A 194 -15.97 -11.37 -18.08
CA LYS A 194 -17.42 -11.34 -18.29
C LYS A 194 -17.84 -12.37 -19.34
N VAL A 195 -18.80 -13.22 -18.99
CA VAL A 195 -19.48 -14.10 -19.94
C VAL A 195 -20.54 -13.31 -20.69
N LEU A 196 -20.49 -13.34 -22.02
CA LEU A 196 -21.44 -12.68 -22.91
C LEU A 196 -22.73 -13.51 -23.06
N LYS A 197 -23.79 -12.88 -23.56
CA LYS A 197 -25.07 -13.58 -23.84
C LYS A 197 -24.93 -14.76 -24.82
N SER A 198 -23.89 -14.76 -25.63
CA SER A 198 -23.54 -15.84 -26.56
C SER A 198 -22.88 -17.04 -25.90
N GLY A 199 -22.55 -16.96 -24.62
CA GLY A 199 -21.74 -17.93 -23.91
C GLY A 199 -20.23 -17.74 -24.09
N ALA A 200 -19.77 -16.83 -24.94
CA ALA A 200 -18.35 -16.52 -25.10
C ALA A 200 -17.84 -15.60 -24.00
N LEU A 201 -16.53 -15.64 -23.72
CA LEU A 201 -15.89 -14.67 -22.83
C LEU A 201 -15.64 -13.34 -23.53
N SER A 202 -15.82 -12.26 -22.80
CA SER A 202 -15.54 -10.92 -23.30
C SER A 202 -14.03 -10.74 -23.52
N LYS A 203 -13.66 -10.16 -24.67
CA LYS A 203 -12.28 -9.77 -25.00
C LYS A 203 -12.05 -8.26 -24.79
N ASP A 204 -12.85 -7.64 -23.92
CA ASP A 204 -12.67 -6.22 -23.57
C ASP A 204 -11.36 -6.02 -22.80
N LYS A 205 -10.48 -5.19 -23.37
CA LYS A 205 -9.17 -4.86 -22.80
C LYS A 205 -9.23 -4.05 -21.50
N SER A 206 -10.36 -3.45 -21.21
CA SER A 206 -10.56 -2.67 -19.97
C SER A 206 -10.86 -3.54 -18.76
N GLN A 207 -11.19 -4.81 -18.95
CA GLN A 207 -11.46 -5.74 -17.85
C GLN A 207 -10.23 -5.90 -16.94
N LYS A 208 -10.48 -5.96 -15.64
CA LYS A 208 -9.45 -6.20 -14.61
C LYS A 208 -9.19 -7.69 -14.43
N THR A 209 -9.08 -8.44 -15.51
CA THR A 209 -8.80 -9.87 -15.50
C THR A 209 -7.32 -10.14 -15.73
N THR A 210 -6.84 -11.29 -15.23
CA THR A 210 -5.48 -11.79 -15.48
C THR A 210 -5.49 -12.95 -16.46
N PHE A 211 -4.33 -13.31 -16.98
CA PHE A 211 -4.17 -14.49 -17.83
C PHE A 211 -4.70 -15.75 -17.15
N GLU A 212 -4.36 -15.96 -15.87
CA GLU A 212 -4.74 -17.14 -15.10
C GLU A 212 -6.26 -17.22 -14.90
N LEU A 213 -6.92 -16.11 -14.54
CA LEU A 213 -8.36 -16.05 -14.40
C LEU A 213 -9.08 -16.28 -15.73
N TYR A 214 -8.50 -15.75 -16.83
CA TYR A 214 -9.09 -15.94 -18.14
C TYR A 214 -8.96 -17.39 -18.62
N MET A 215 -7.81 -18.03 -18.40
CA MET A 215 -7.61 -19.46 -18.70
C MET A 215 -8.57 -20.33 -17.89
N LYS A 216 -8.71 -20.06 -16.59
CA LYS A 216 -9.66 -20.76 -15.73
C LYS A 216 -11.11 -20.60 -16.25
N ALA A 217 -11.50 -19.40 -16.63
CA ALA A 217 -12.84 -19.15 -17.16
C ALA A 217 -13.11 -19.86 -18.50
N ILE A 218 -12.09 -20.03 -19.36
CA ILE A 218 -12.20 -20.87 -20.58
C ILE A 218 -12.50 -22.32 -20.20
N GLU A 219 -11.77 -22.86 -19.21
CA GLU A 219 -11.93 -24.23 -18.72
C GLU A 219 -13.32 -24.42 -18.08
N ASP A 220 -13.71 -23.55 -17.15
CA ASP A 220 -14.98 -23.62 -16.41
C ASP A 220 -16.20 -23.52 -17.33
N ASN A 221 -16.09 -22.81 -18.45
CA ASN A 221 -17.16 -22.68 -19.46
C ASN A 221 -17.04 -23.68 -20.63
N ASN A 222 -16.10 -24.65 -20.56
CA ASN A 222 -15.84 -25.64 -21.61
C ASN A 222 -15.61 -25.02 -23.01
N LEU A 223 -14.91 -23.88 -23.07
CA LEU A 223 -14.60 -23.17 -24.29
C LEU A 223 -13.28 -23.62 -24.90
N LYS A 224 -13.05 -23.36 -26.19
CA LYS A 224 -11.80 -23.71 -26.86
C LYS A 224 -10.77 -22.61 -26.66
N VAL A 225 -9.59 -22.96 -26.17
CA VAL A 225 -8.46 -22.03 -25.99
C VAL A 225 -8.11 -21.33 -27.31
N SER A 226 -8.17 -22.06 -28.43
CA SER A 226 -7.87 -21.52 -29.77
C SER A 226 -8.72 -20.30 -30.17
N ASP A 227 -9.92 -20.17 -29.62
CA ASP A 227 -10.78 -19.03 -29.92
C ASP A 227 -10.33 -17.73 -29.20
N TYR A 228 -9.38 -17.84 -28.27
CA TYR A 228 -8.92 -16.77 -27.38
C TYR A 228 -7.40 -16.54 -27.42
N GLU A 229 -6.64 -17.22 -28.28
CA GLU A 229 -5.17 -17.18 -28.32
C GLU A 229 -4.63 -15.75 -28.41
N ASP A 230 -5.19 -14.92 -29.31
CA ASP A 230 -4.74 -13.53 -29.49
C ASP A 230 -4.94 -12.70 -28.19
N PHE A 231 -6.07 -12.91 -27.51
CA PHE A 231 -6.38 -12.18 -26.29
C PHE A 231 -5.56 -12.68 -25.09
N LEU A 232 -5.34 -13.99 -25.01
CA LEU A 232 -4.45 -14.59 -24.01
C LEU A 232 -3.01 -14.11 -24.20
N GLN A 233 -2.53 -14.02 -25.45
CA GLN A 233 -1.22 -13.46 -25.74
C GLN A 233 -1.14 -11.99 -25.30
N GLN A 234 -2.17 -11.20 -25.57
CA GLN A 234 -2.24 -9.81 -25.10
C GLN A 234 -2.21 -9.70 -23.58
N LEU A 235 -2.90 -10.59 -22.82
CA LEU A 235 -2.85 -10.58 -21.36
C LEU A 235 -1.48 -10.93 -20.80
N LYS A 236 -0.68 -11.73 -21.54
CA LYS A 236 0.73 -12.02 -21.20
C LYS A 236 1.65 -10.84 -21.50
N ASP A 237 1.47 -10.20 -22.64
CA ASP A 237 2.32 -9.10 -23.09
C ASP A 237 2.06 -7.81 -22.31
N TYR A 238 0.82 -7.63 -21.86
CA TYR A 238 0.34 -6.45 -21.12
C TYR A 238 -0.46 -6.89 -19.87
N PRO A 239 0.20 -7.50 -18.87
CA PRO A 239 -0.48 -7.96 -17.67
C PRO A 239 -1.09 -6.78 -16.89
N LYS A 240 -2.27 -7.00 -16.30
CA LYS A 240 -2.86 -6.04 -15.38
C LYS A 240 -2.12 -6.09 -14.06
N GLU A 241 -1.54 -4.96 -13.68
CA GLU A 241 -0.85 -4.81 -12.41
C GLU A 241 -1.84 -4.36 -11.32
N PHE A 242 -1.75 -5.01 -10.17
CA PHE A 242 -2.48 -4.64 -8.95
C PHE A 242 -1.51 -4.19 -7.85
N PHE A 243 -0.24 -4.47 -8.03
CA PHE A 243 0.85 -4.14 -7.10
C PHE A 243 2.07 -3.69 -7.90
N ARG A 244 2.79 -2.72 -7.35
CA ARG A 244 4.04 -2.26 -7.95
C ARG A 244 5.04 -1.86 -6.87
N ARG A 245 6.28 -2.21 -7.04
CA ARG A 245 7.38 -1.75 -6.20
C ARG A 245 8.31 -0.86 -7.02
N LEU A 246 8.36 0.42 -6.65
CA LEU A 246 9.27 1.37 -7.23
C LEU A 246 10.47 1.52 -6.31
N LYS A 247 11.63 1.05 -6.75
CA LYS A 247 12.91 1.28 -6.09
C LYS A 247 13.47 2.61 -6.57
N VAL A 248 13.81 3.48 -5.64
CA VAL A 248 14.45 4.77 -5.92
C VAL A 248 15.72 4.86 -5.09
N GLU A 249 16.84 4.87 -5.79
CA GLU A 249 18.15 5.14 -5.22
C GLU A 249 18.38 6.65 -5.22
N ARG A 250 18.90 7.16 -4.11
CA ARG A 250 19.30 8.57 -3.99
C ARG A 250 20.68 8.65 -3.37
N THR A 251 21.42 9.65 -3.78
CA THR A 251 22.66 10.01 -3.10
C THR A 251 22.35 10.84 -1.85
N PRO A 252 23.21 10.82 -0.81
CA PRO A 252 23.06 11.69 0.36
C PRO A 252 22.94 13.17 -0.01
N GLN A 253 23.55 13.63 -1.11
CA GLN A 253 23.46 15.00 -1.59
C GLN A 253 22.07 15.38 -2.10
N GLU A 254 21.32 14.44 -2.65
CA GLU A 254 19.95 14.66 -3.13
C GLU A 254 18.92 14.69 -1.98
N CYS A 255 19.32 14.30 -0.77
CA CYS A 255 18.46 14.26 0.42
C CYS A 255 18.72 15.46 1.38
N GLN A 256 19.73 16.31 1.10
CA GLN A 256 20.05 17.53 1.83
C GLN A 256 19.29 18.73 1.24
#